data_4f987aeb5896029cc60ec0d1a3f3fe51
#
_entry.id   4f987aeb5896029cc60ec0d1a3f3fe51
#
_cell.length_a   1.000
_cell.length_b   1.000
_cell.length_c   1.000
_cell.angle_alpha   90.00
_cell.angle_beta   90.00
_cell.angle_gamma   90.00
#
_symmetry.space_group_name_H-M   'P 1'
#
loop_
_entity.id
_entity.type
_entity.pdbx_description
1 polymer ?
#
loop_
_entity_poly.entity_id
_entity_poly.type
_entity_poly.pdbx_seq_one_letter_code
_entity_poly.pdbx_strand_id
1 'polypeptide(L)'
;MNTIRRLFLLVAIVFYGNTLLPQSSAYQKLSLIMTDLETGETFVNKNGDQLLTPASITKLITTATALEILGDDFTFKTTVQIDGILENGIVRGNLIIKAGGDPLLGSHYLENTNFLSTWSSILKTIGIKHIEGDIVADVSVFDNNPMPKGWCAPDLGNYYAAGVYGLSFCNNMLQVTFKSGKTGTRPKIVGISPQIYGMKIDNRLIAKRGAGDCASFVGEPYSNIRKAIGYIEANKKNFTIKADIGNPPMALLGALRDTLLRNGITQSGTLRMDVEDVPSIERIRYPLFIYYSMKLPDIVKLTNYHSNNMIAEHIFKYLSLQKAKQGNFKDAIEVVKEYWYSKGLDVSKLDIYDGSGLTKDNKFSAEFLNRMLIYMAKTSKHSDTFFNSLPVAGVSGTVRNLLRNTSLSGKAYLKSGSMSGVQCYAGYIVRDSKKYSMVVMVNDFRGNRHKTVQKIEKMILHEINQYEQQ
;
A
#
# COMPACT_ATOMS: atom_id res chain seq x y z
N MET A 1 -90.78 16.31 -23.70
CA MET A 1 -89.45 16.97 -23.78
C MET A 1 -88.61 16.36 -22.73
N ASN A 2 -87.54 15.69 -23.17
CA ASN A 2 -86.76 14.71 -22.45
C ASN A 2 -85.76 15.33 -21.49
N THR A 3 -85.70 14.79 -20.28
CA THR A 3 -84.61 15.05 -19.35
C THR A 3 -84.02 13.72 -18.85
N ILE A 4 -82.89 13.35 -19.40
CA ILE A 4 -82.11 12.14 -19.06
C ILE A 4 -81.35 12.42 -17.75
N ARG A 5 -81.63 11.68 -16.67
CA ARG A 5 -80.83 11.60 -15.44
C ARG A 5 -79.63 10.69 -15.68
N ARG A 6 -78.45 11.25 -15.66
CA ARG A 6 -77.16 10.47 -15.60
C ARG A 6 -76.88 10.15 -14.17
N LEU A 7 -76.82 8.84 -13.87
CA LEU A 7 -76.42 8.24 -12.65
C LEU A 7 -74.85 8.23 -12.64
N PHE A 8 -74.21 8.98 -11.74
CA PHE A 8 -72.78 8.89 -11.52
C PHE A 8 -72.52 7.78 -10.54
N LEU A 9 -71.89 6.69 -11.01
CA LEU A 9 -71.26 5.63 -10.15
C LEU A 9 -69.87 6.11 -9.72
N LEU A 10 -69.68 6.40 -8.41
CA LEU A 10 -68.42 6.68 -7.82
C LEU A 10 -67.70 5.36 -7.56
N VAL A 11 -66.72 5.02 -8.40
CA VAL A 11 -65.77 3.93 -8.13
C VAL A 11 -64.62 4.53 -7.33
N ALA A 12 -64.59 4.22 -6.04
CA ALA A 12 -63.44 4.54 -5.18
C ALA A 12 -62.26 3.60 -5.55
N ILE A 13 -61.32 4.10 -6.34
CA ILE A 13 -60.04 3.43 -6.57
C ILE A 13 -59.18 3.75 -5.37
N VAL A 14 -58.99 2.76 -4.48
CA VAL A 14 -57.99 2.80 -3.41
C VAL A 14 -56.61 2.66 -4.08
N PHE A 15 -55.94 3.77 -4.30
CA PHE A 15 -54.53 3.76 -4.63
C PHE A 15 -53.75 3.36 -3.38
N TYR A 16 -53.30 2.12 -3.33
CA TYR A 16 -52.15 1.73 -2.53
C TYR A 16 -50.92 2.46 -3.10
N GLY A 17 -50.63 3.59 -2.54
CA GLY A 17 -49.40 4.32 -2.83
C GLY A 17 -48.20 3.53 -2.36
N ASN A 18 -47.65 2.69 -3.22
CA ASN A 18 -46.24 2.33 -3.11
C ASN A 18 -45.50 3.64 -3.30
N THR A 19 -45.11 4.26 -2.18
CA THR A 19 -44.07 5.30 -2.17
C THR A 19 -42.76 4.63 -2.59
N LEU A 20 -42.58 4.47 -3.89
CA LEU A 20 -41.28 4.34 -4.49
C LEU A 20 -40.50 5.59 -4.06
N LEU A 21 -39.73 5.46 -2.98
CA LEU A 21 -38.66 6.42 -2.68
C LEU A 21 -37.89 6.63 -3.99
N PRO A 22 -37.71 7.87 -4.45
CA PRO A 22 -36.93 8.09 -5.64
C PRO A 22 -35.55 7.48 -5.38
N GLN A 23 -35.23 6.40 -6.08
CA GLN A 23 -33.88 5.92 -6.27
C GLN A 23 -33.15 7.00 -7.08
N SER A 24 -32.83 8.13 -6.44
CA SER A 24 -31.75 8.96 -6.93
C SER A 24 -30.48 8.15 -6.73
N SER A 25 -30.05 7.50 -7.79
CA SER A 25 -28.83 6.69 -7.83
C SER A 25 -27.64 7.56 -7.46
N ALA A 26 -27.39 7.72 -6.14
CA ALA A 26 -26.16 8.34 -5.64
C ALA A 26 -24.94 7.49 -6.01
N TYR A 27 -25.17 6.26 -6.46
CA TYR A 27 -24.17 5.31 -6.93
C TYR A 27 -24.59 4.73 -8.25
N GLN A 28 -23.70 4.71 -9.23
CA GLN A 28 -23.94 3.97 -10.47
C GLN A 28 -23.68 2.47 -10.25
N LYS A 29 -22.79 2.12 -9.32
CA LYS A 29 -22.43 0.73 -9.02
C LYS A 29 -22.20 0.54 -7.52
N LEU A 30 -22.93 -0.41 -6.93
CA LEU A 30 -22.82 -0.82 -5.54
C LEU A 30 -22.81 -2.35 -5.46
N SER A 31 -21.85 -2.88 -4.73
CA SER A 31 -21.83 -4.28 -4.29
C SER A 31 -21.72 -4.32 -2.76
N LEU A 32 -22.54 -5.15 -2.12
CA LEU A 32 -22.49 -5.42 -0.68
C LEU A 32 -22.75 -6.89 -0.44
N ILE A 33 -21.85 -7.54 0.28
CA ILE A 33 -22.01 -8.92 0.75
C ILE A 33 -21.66 -9.01 2.23
N MET A 34 -22.48 -9.74 2.98
CA MET A 34 -22.27 -10.00 4.40
C MET A 34 -22.63 -11.45 4.71
N THR A 35 -21.75 -12.14 5.44
CA THR A 35 -21.90 -13.55 5.80
C THR A 35 -21.66 -13.73 7.28
N ASP A 36 -22.55 -14.43 7.95
CA ASP A 36 -22.36 -14.90 9.32
C ASP A 36 -21.33 -16.05 9.31
N LEU A 37 -20.24 -15.86 10.05
CA LEU A 37 -19.16 -16.84 10.05
C LEU A 37 -19.47 -18.09 10.89
N GLU A 38 -20.44 -18.03 11.80
CA GLU A 38 -20.85 -19.20 12.59
C GLU A 38 -21.72 -20.14 11.77
N THR A 39 -22.81 -19.59 11.19
CA THR A 39 -23.77 -20.37 10.41
C THR A 39 -23.32 -20.62 8.97
N GLY A 40 -22.47 -19.76 8.41
CA GLY A 40 -22.10 -19.75 7.00
C GLY A 40 -23.15 -19.08 6.10
N GLU A 41 -24.23 -18.53 6.68
CA GLU A 41 -25.31 -17.88 5.94
C GLU A 41 -24.85 -16.52 5.37
N THR A 42 -25.06 -16.34 4.07
CA THR A 42 -24.90 -15.02 3.42
C THR A 42 -26.23 -14.29 3.48
N PHE A 43 -26.42 -13.47 4.50
CA PHE A 43 -27.68 -12.75 4.74
C PHE A 43 -27.83 -11.47 3.93
N VAL A 44 -26.76 -10.96 3.33
CA VAL A 44 -26.80 -9.86 2.35
C VAL A 44 -25.97 -10.24 1.14
N ASN A 45 -26.57 -10.18 -0.05
CA ASN A 45 -25.86 -10.26 -1.32
C ASN A 45 -26.50 -9.31 -2.33
N LYS A 46 -25.94 -8.10 -2.44
CA LYS A 46 -26.34 -7.08 -3.42
C LYS A 46 -25.24 -6.96 -4.47
N ASN A 47 -25.45 -7.53 -5.66
CA ASN A 47 -24.50 -7.50 -6.79
C ASN A 47 -23.09 -8.02 -6.40
N GLY A 48 -23.01 -9.08 -5.58
CA GLY A 48 -21.76 -9.61 -5.07
C GLY A 48 -20.81 -10.13 -6.14
N ASP A 49 -21.32 -10.55 -7.29
CA ASP A 49 -20.59 -11.07 -8.45
C ASP A 49 -20.06 -9.98 -9.39
N GLN A 50 -20.49 -8.72 -9.21
CA GLN A 50 -20.11 -7.61 -10.06
C GLN A 50 -18.63 -7.26 -9.92
N LEU A 51 -17.91 -7.17 -11.04
CA LEU A 51 -16.51 -6.70 -11.06
C LEU A 51 -16.46 -5.19 -10.87
N LEU A 52 -15.88 -4.76 -9.75
CA LEU A 52 -15.73 -3.36 -9.38
C LEU A 52 -14.26 -3.03 -9.07
N THR A 53 -13.91 -1.75 -9.21
CA THR A 53 -12.60 -1.24 -8.80
C THR A 53 -12.51 -1.23 -7.27
N PRO A 54 -11.57 -1.97 -6.68
CA PRO A 54 -11.50 -2.17 -5.23
C PRO A 54 -10.75 -1.07 -4.48
N ALA A 55 -9.91 -0.32 -5.15
CA ALA A 55 -8.89 0.51 -4.50
C ALA A 55 -8.09 -0.33 -3.46
N SER A 56 -7.69 0.26 -2.36
CA SER A 56 -6.77 -0.36 -1.39
C SER A 56 -7.32 -1.55 -0.58
N ILE A 57 -8.57 -2.01 -0.80
CA ILE A 57 -8.98 -3.32 -0.24
C ILE A 57 -8.29 -4.49 -0.96
N THR A 58 -7.67 -4.26 -2.12
CA THR A 58 -6.75 -5.20 -2.80
C THR A 58 -5.64 -5.69 -1.86
N LYS A 59 -5.15 -4.83 -0.96
CA LYS A 59 -4.11 -5.19 0.02
C LYS A 59 -4.49 -6.38 0.90
N LEU A 60 -5.78 -6.64 1.12
CA LEU A 60 -6.21 -7.83 1.85
C LEU A 60 -5.82 -9.11 1.12
N ILE A 61 -5.95 -9.12 -0.23
CA ILE A 61 -5.53 -10.26 -1.04
C ILE A 61 -4.01 -10.44 -0.95
N THR A 62 -3.27 -9.36 -1.13
CA THR A 62 -1.79 -9.37 -1.05
C THR A 62 -1.30 -9.88 0.31
N THR A 63 -1.84 -9.33 1.40
CA THR A 63 -1.39 -9.68 2.76
C THR A 63 -1.84 -11.06 3.20
N ALA A 64 -3.05 -11.49 2.83
CA ALA A 64 -3.51 -12.84 3.07
C ALA A 64 -2.66 -13.87 2.32
N THR A 65 -2.42 -13.65 1.01
CA THR A 65 -1.57 -14.54 0.21
C THR A 65 -0.14 -14.63 0.77
N ALA A 66 0.41 -13.50 1.23
CA ALA A 66 1.74 -13.50 1.82
C ALA A 66 1.82 -14.31 3.11
N LEU A 67 0.87 -14.15 4.02
CA LEU A 67 0.80 -14.97 5.24
C LEU A 67 0.69 -16.46 4.92
N GLU A 68 -0.17 -16.81 3.97
CA GLU A 68 -0.39 -18.19 3.57
C GLU A 68 0.81 -18.85 2.90
N ILE A 69 1.58 -18.12 2.10
CA ILE A 69 2.72 -18.66 1.34
C ILE A 69 4.03 -18.57 2.13
N LEU A 70 4.29 -17.43 2.80
CA LEU A 70 5.56 -17.17 3.45
C LEU A 70 5.54 -17.53 4.94
N GLY A 71 4.39 -17.45 5.58
CA GLY A 71 4.19 -17.77 7.00
C GLY A 71 4.60 -16.65 7.97
N ASP A 72 4.24 -16.83 9.25
CA ASP A 72 4.40 -15.79 10.29
C ASP A 72 5.88 -15.54 10.66
N ASP A 73 6.74 -16.54 10.51
CA ASP A 73 8.17 -16.43 10.86
C ASP A 73 9.03 -15.82 9.74
N PHE A 74 8.44 -15.54 8.59
CA PHE A 74 9.18 -14.97 7.47
C PHE A 74 9.75 -13.59 7.79
N THR A 75 10.99 -13.37 7.35
CA THR A 75 11.72 -12.09 7.39
C THR A 75 12.44 -11.86 6.08
N PHE A 76 12.48 -10.62 5.60
CA PHE A 76 13.36 -10.24 4.50
C PHE A 76 14.81 -10.24 4.98
N LYS A 77 15.77 -10.64 4.11
CA LYS A 77 17.19 -10.79 4.44
C LYS A 77 18.02 -9.88 3.55
N THR A 78 18.66 -8.86 4.13
CA THR A 78 19.68 -8.07 3.44
C THR A 78 21.05 -8.54 3.87
N THR A 79 21.90 -8.97 2.92
CA THR A 79 23.23 -9.52 3.23
C THR A 79 24.30 -8.49 2.88
N VAL A 80 25.14 -8.17 3.85
CA VAL A 80 26.35 -7.37 3.62
C VAL A 80 27.52 -8.33 3.41
N GLN A 81 28.23 -8.20 2.30
CA GLN A 81 29.28 -9.12 1.86
C GLN A 81 30.40 -8.38 1.14
N ILE A 82 31.53 -9.05 0.94
CA ILE A 82 32.67 -8.57 0.12
C ILE A 82 32.93 -9.55 -1.03
N ASP A 83 33.46 -9.06 -2.15
CA ASP A 83 33.87 -9.86 -3.31
C ASP A 83 35.41 -9.87 -3.48
N GLY A 84 36.14 -9.78 -2.39
CA GLY A 84 37.58 -9.76 -2.35
C GLY A 84 38.11 -10.28 -1.02
N ILE A 85 39.34 -9.90 -0.65
CA ILE A 85 39.98 -10.32 0.60
C ILE A 85 40.03 -9.16 1.58
N LEU A 86 39.89 -9.48 2.87
CA LEU A 86 40.15 -8.55 3.97
C LEU A 86 41.56 -8.81 4.51
N GLU A 87 42.46 -7.86 4.33
CA GLU A 87 43.84 -7.94 4.77
C GLU A 87 44.23 -6.63 5.47
N ASN A 88 44.75 -6.72 6.68
CA ASN A 88 45.23 -5.58 7.51
C ASN A 88 44.19 -4.45 7.66
N GLY A 89 42.91 -4.81 7.65
CA GLY A 89 41.80 -3.86 7.74
C GLY A 89 41.39 -3.22 6.40
N ILE A 90 41.95 -3.68 5.30
CA ILE A 90 41.65 -3.22 3.95
C ILE A 90 40.89 -4.30 3.21
N VAL A 91 39.70 -3.94 2.68
CA VAL A 91 38.96 -4.78 1.74
C VAL A 91 39.50 -4.52 0.33
N ARG A 92 40.30 -5.47 -0.19
CA ARG A 92 40.80 -5.47 -1.57
C ARG A 92 39.74 -6.05 -2.48
N GLY A 93 38.70 -5.26 -2.77
CA GLY A 93 37.50 -5.62 -3.50
C GLY A 93 36.36 -4.71 -3.13
N ASN A 94 35.13 -5.12 -3.42
CA ASN A 94 33.93 -4.32 -3.20
C ASN A 94 33.24 -4.70 -1.90
N LEU A 95 32.54 -3.72 -1.30
CA LEU A 95 31.52 -3.96 -0.29
C LEU A 95 30.16 -4.06 -1.00
N ILE A 96 29.48 -5.18 -0.85
CA ILE A 96 28.24 -5.48 -1.56
C ILE A 96 27.10 -5.54 -0.57
N ILE A 97 26.02 -4.80 -0.86
CA ILE A 97 24.75 -4.88 -0.14
C ILE A 97 23.81 -5.68 -1.02
N LYS A 98 23.71 -7.00 -0.76
CA LYS A 98 22.78 -7.88 -1.47
C LYS A 98 21.38 -7.70 -0.90
N ALA A 99 20.52 -7.14 -1.72
CA ALA A 99 19.15 -6.83 -1.36
C ALA A 99 18.28 -8.08 -1.20
N GLY A 100 17.37 -8.04 -0.23
CA GLY A 100 16.37 -9.09 -0.01
C GLY A 100 14.93 -8.64 -0.21
N GLY A 101 14.71 -7.47 -0.81
CA GLY A 101 13.37 -6.94 -1.03
C GLY A 101 12.71 -6.34 0.22
N ASP A 102 13.47 -6.07 1.29
CA ASP A 102 12.94 -5.47 2.53
C ASP A 102 12.38 -4.06 2.27
N PRO A 103 11.06 -3.82 2.48
CA PRO A 103 10.45 -2.51 2.30
C PRO A 103 10.77 -1.50 3.41
N LEU A 104 11.37 -1.94 4.53
CA LEU A 104 11.40 -1.17 5.77
C LEU A 104 12.78 -0.65 6.17
N LEU A 105 13.82 -0.77 5.36
CA LEU A 105 15.14 -0.23 5.68
C LEU A 105 15.07 1.29 5.91
N GLY A 106 15.37 1.72 7.16
CA GLY A 106 15.27 3.12 7.59
C GLY A 106 13.84 3.69 7.62
N SER A 107 12.84 2.83 7.65
CA SER A 107 11.44 3.23 7.71
C SER A 107 11.11 4.00 8.99
N HIS A 108 10.33 5.07 8.86
CA HIS A 108 9.80 5.83 10.00
C HIS A 108 8.75 5.05 10.84
N TYR A 109 8.35 3.87 10.40
CA TYR A 109 7.49 2.96 11.17
C TYR A 109 8.28 2.14 12.19
N LEU A 110 9.61 2.10 12.08
CA LEU A 110 10.49 1.38 13.01
C LEU A 110 10.87 2.29 14.18
N GLU A 111 10.97 1.73 15.38
CA GLU A 111 11.49 2.43 16.56
C GLU A 111 12.96 2.84 16.37
N ASN A 112 13.75 1.93 15.77
CA ASN A 112 15.15 2.20 15.44
C ASN A 112 15.33 2.37 13.93
N THR A 113 15.45 3.61 13.49
CA THR A 113 15.75 3.94 12.08
C THR A 113 17.24 3.96 11.77
N ASN A 114 18.12 3.75 12.78
CA ASN A 114 19.56 3.99 12.68
C ASN A 114 20.37 2.73 12.29
N PHE A 115 19.78 1.88 11.45
CA PHE A 115 20.38 0.61 11.01
C PHE A 115 21.76 0.78 10.34
N LEU A 116 21.99 1.90 9.63
CA LEU A 116 23.29 2.17 8.98
C LEU A 116 24.43 2.35 10.01
N SER A 117 24.15 2.96 11.16
CA SER A 117 25.13 3.03 12.25
C SER A 117 25.44 1.66 12.81
N THR A 118 24.42 0.80 12.94
CA THR A 118 24.61 -0.60 13.36
C THR A 118 25.51 -1.34 12.36
N TRP A 119 25.22 -1.23 11.05
CA TRP A 119 26.03 -1.85 10.00
C TRP A 119 27.47 -1.35 10.04
N SER A 120 27.66 -0.03 10.14
CA SER A 120 29.01 0.57 10.24
C SER A 120 29.78 0.08 11.48
N SER A 121 29.11 -0.05 12.62
CA SER A 121 29.69 -0.58 13.85
C SER A 121 30.12 -2.04 13.70
N ILE A 122 29.30 -2.88 13.05
CA ILE A 122 29.63 -4.27 12.76
C ILE A 122 30.89 -4.34 11.86
N LEU A 123 30.93 -3.57 10.77
CA LEU A 123 32.06 -3.53 9.85
C LEU A 123 33.34 -3.09 10.56
N LYS A 124 33.25 -2.12 11.47
CA LYS A 124 34.35 -1.68 12.30
C LYS A 124 34.83 -2.77 13.28
N THR A 125 33.90 -3.51 13.89
CA THR A 125 34.20 -4.63 14.79
C THR A 125 34.89 -5.78 14.05
N ILE A 126 34.51 -6.03 12.79
CA ILE A 126 35.19 -7.01 11.90
C ILE A 126 36.62 -6.55 11.58
N GLY A 127 36.96 -5.27 11.82
CA GLY A 127 38.30 -4.71 11.61
C GLY A 127 38.44 -3.96 10.28
N ILE A 128 37.38 -3.70 9.54
CA ILE A 128 37.43 -2.96 8.27
C ILE A 128 37.71 -1.48 8.57
N LYS A 129 38.73 -0.94 7.90
CA LYS A 129 39.21 0.46 7.99
C LYS A 129 39.10 1.17 6.63
N HIS A 130 39.23 0.40 5.53
CA HIS A 130 39.24 0.93 4.19
C HIS A 130 38.67 -0.07 3.19
N ILE A 131 37.92 0.44 2.18
CA ILE A 131 37.40 -0.31 1.05
C ILE A 131 38.07 0.25 -0.21
N GLU A 132 38.91 -0.56 -0.89
CA GLU A 132 39.59 -0.12 -2.12
C GLU A 132 38.60 -0.02 -3.32
N GLY A 133 37.65 -0.92 -3.38
CA GLY A 133 36.68 -1.00 -4.47
C GLY A 133 35.41 -0.18 -4.23
N ASP A 134 34.35 -0.59 -4.93
CA ASP A 134 33.04 0.04 -4.91
C ASP A 134 32.20 -0.36 -3.70
N ILE A 135 31.23 0.47 -3.34
CA ILE A 135 30.08 0.04 -2.55
C ILE A 135 28.93 -0.22 -3.52
N VAL A 136 28.46 -1.46 -3.54
CA VAL A 136 27.56 -1.97 -4.56
C VAL A 136 26.20 -2.33 -3.95
N ALA A 137 25.10 -1.85 -4.55
CA ALA A 137 23.77 -2.36 -4.31
C ALA A 137 23.47 -3.48 -5.32
N ASP A 138 23.51 -4.73 -4.88
CA ASP A 138 23.02 -5.86 -5.67
C ASP A 138 21.50 -5.94 -5.45
N VAL A 139 20.73 -5.45 -6.43
CA VAL A 139 19.26 -5.39 -6.40
C VAL A 139 18.60 -6.48 -7.23
N SER A 140 19.34 -7.51 -7.58
CA SER A 140 18.93 -8.62 -8.46
C SER A 140 17.77 -9.47 -7.91
N VAL A 141 17.36 -9.28 -6.65
CA VAL A 141 16.16 -9.92 -6.09
C VAL A 141 14.89 -9.57 -6.87
N PHE A 142 14.83 -8.39 -7.48
CA PHE A 142 13.73 -7.95 -8.33
C PHE A 142 14.22 -7.59 -9.73
N ASP A 143 13.33 -7.73 -10.72
CA ASP A 143 13.58 -7.23 -12.07
C ASP A 143 13.72 -5.70 -12.11
N ASN A 144 14.24 -5.18 -13.21
CA ASN A 144 14.48 -3.73 -13.36
C ASN A 144 13.20 -2.92 -13.67
N ASN A 145 12.02 -3.46 -13.36
CA ASN A 145 10.76 -2.77 -13.52
C ASN A 145 10.14 -2.45 -12.16
N PRO A 146 10.37 -1.26 -11.58
CA PRO A 146 9.88 -0.94 -10.24
C PRO A 146 8.41 -0.54 -10.19
N MET A 147 7.74 -0.32 -11.34
CA MET A 147 6.38 0.17 -11.40
C MET A 147 5.41 -0.89 -11.92
N PRO A 148 4.29 -1.15 -11.22
CA PRO A 148 3.23 -2.00 -11.75
C PRO A 148 2.62 -1.43 -13.02
N LYS A 149 2.19 -2.31 -13.92
CA LYS A 149 1.43 -1.91 -15.11
C LYS A 149 0.12 -1.20 -14.70
N GLY A 150 -0.21 -0.11 -15.38
CA GLY A 150 -1.45 0.64 -15.13
C GLY A 150 -1.32 1.77 -14.11
N TRP A 151 -0.14 1.97 -13.51
CA TRP A 151 0.10 3.19 -12.73
C TRP A 151 0.19 4.41 -13.64
N CYS A 152 -0.55 5.46 -13.29
CA CYS A 152 -0.66 6.64 -14.14
C CYS A 152 0.59 7.52 -14.04
N ALA A 153 1.09 8.02 -15.16
CA ALA A 153 2.26 8.92 -15.20
C ALA A 153 2.15 10.14 -14.24
N PRO A 154 0.97 10.78 -14.05
CA PRO A 154 0.83 11.85 -13.07
C PRO A 154 1.02 11.43 -11.60
N ASP A 155 0.90 10.14 -11.29
CA ASP A 155 1.10 9.61 -9.94
C ASP A 155 2.59 9.35 -9.65
N LEU A 156 3.38 9.07 -10.70
CA LEU A 156 4.81 8.75 -10.56
C LEU A 156 5.59 9.98 -10.08
N GLY A 157 6.37 9.79 -9.03
CA GLY A 157 7.07 10.87 -8.33
C GLY A 157 6.41 11.28 -7.01
N ASN A 158 5.14 10.89 -6.77
CA ASN A 158 4.48 11.09 -5.49
C ASN A 158 4.75 9.90 -4.54
N TYR A 159 4.79 10.17 -3.25
CA TYR A 159 5.11 9.18 -2.22
C TYR A 159 4.18 7.95 -2.20
N TYR A 160 2.92 8.09 -2.62
CA TYR A 160 1.95 7.01 -2.67
C TYR A 160 2.10 6.09 -3.89
N ALA A 161 2.88 6.52 -4.88
CA ALA A 161 3.27 5.77 -6.07
C ALA A 161 4.79 5.53 -6.10
N ALA A 162 5.42 5.44 -4.93
CA ALA A 162 6.82 5.06 -4.85
C ALA A 162 7.02 3.62 -5.33
N GLY A 163 7.99 3.42 -6.23
CA GLY A 163 8.24 2.14 -6.87
C GLY A 163 8.83 1.08 -5.93
N VAL A 164 8.88 -0.14 -6.45
CA VAL A 164 9.42 -1.33 -5.77
C VAL A 164 10.83 -1.60 -6.26
N TYR A 165 11.78 -1.43 -5.38
CA TYR A 165 13.19 -1.65 -5.65
C TYR A 165 13.72 -2.79 -4.80
N GLY A 166 14.69 -3.56 -5.29
CA GLY A 166 15.30 -4.63 -4.51
C GLY A 166 15.82 -4.16 -3.15
N LEU A 167 16.35 -2.93 -3.11
CA LEU A 167 16.83 -2.25 -1.91
C LEU A 167 16.04 -0.94 -1.71
N SER A 168 15.16 -0.91 -0.72
CA SER A 168 14.39 0.27 -0.33
C SER A 168 15.14 1.12 0.70
N PHE A 169 14.75 2.40 0.83
CA PHE A 169 15.30 3.29 1.83
C PHE A 169 14.28 4.35 2.27
N CYS A 170 14.08 4.50 3.59
CA CYS A 170 13.19 5.50 4.17
C CYS A 170 11.78 5.49 3.57
N ASN A 171 11.16 4.31 3.41
CA ASN A 171 9.88 4.10 2.74
C ASN A 171 9.85 4.60 1.28
N ASN A 172 10.99 4.68 0.61
CA ASN A 172 11.15 5.29 -0.71
C ASN A 172 10.52 6.68 -0.81
N MET A 173 10.48 7.43 0.31
CA MET A 173 9.79 8.69 0.45
C MET A 173 10.73 9.78 0.97
N LEU A 174 10.64 10.95 0.36
CA LEU A 174 11.26 12.17 0.86
C LEU A 174 10.23 13.23 1.21
N GLN A 175 10.56 14.10 2.14
CA GLN A 175 9.79 15.26 2.52
C GLN A 175 10.52 16.52 2.03
N VAL A 176 9.81 17.37 1.27
CA VAL A 176 10.33 18.63 0.78
C VAL A 176 9.57 19.75 1.48
N THR A 177 10.28 20.55 2.26
CA THR A 177 9.69 21.67 3.01
C THR A 177 9.92 22.98 2.25
N PHE A 178 8.83 23.72 2.07
CA PHE A 178 8.80 24.98 1.35
C PHE A 178 8.47 26.15 2.28
N LYS A 179 9.06 27.30 2.01
CA LYS A 179 8.62 28.60 2.50
C LYS A 179 7.88 29.32 1.37
N SER A 180 6.58 29.55 1.50
CA SER A 180 5.77 30.26 0.51
C SER A 180 5.59 31.74 0.88
N GLY A 181 5.59 32.58 -0.15
CA GLY A 181 5.30 34.00 -0.05
C GLY A 181 3.85 34.33 -0.42
N LYS A 182 3.64 35.58 -0.93
CA LYS A 182 2.34 36.01 -1.42
C LYS A 182 1.85 35.17 -2.59
N THR A 183 0.53 35.14 -2.81
CA THR A 183 -0.09 34.52 -3.98
C THR A 183 0.60 34.96 -5.28
N GLY A 184 0.86 33.99 -6.18
CA GLY A 184 1.55 34.16 -7.45
C GLY A 184 3.07 34.04 -7.38
N THR A 185 3.68 33.97 -6.18
CA THR A 185 5.14 33.81 -6.04
C THR A 185 5.57 32.36 -6.05
N ARG A 186 6.82 32.11 -6.46
CA ARG A 186 7.43 30.76 -6.37
C ARG A 186 7.91 30.52 -4.94
N PRO A 187 7.49 29.41 -4.28
CA PRO A 187 7.98 29.04 -2.96
C PRO A 187 9.48 28.68 -2.99
N LYS A 188 10.18 28.92 -1.88
CA LYS A 188 11.59 28.51 -1.71
C LYS A 188 11.65 27.17 -0.98
N ILE A 189 12.50 26.24 -1.43
CA ILE A 189 12.84 25.02 -0.70
C ILE A 189 13.71 25.42 0.49
N VAL A 190 13.32 25.00 1.69
CA VAL A 190 14.03 25.28 2.95
C VAL A 190 14.49 24.02 3.66
N GLY A 191 14.06 22.84 3.20
CA GLY A 191 14.50 21.55 3.74
C GLY A 191 14.11 20.37 2.85
N ILE A 192 14.95 19.34 2.86
CA ILE A 192 14.70 18.03 2.25
C ILE A 192 15.14 16.97 3.27
N SER A 193 14.30 15.98 3.54
CA SER A 193 14.57 14.87 4.45
C SER A 193 14.02 13.54 3.93
N PRO A 194 14.80 12.44 3.91
CA PRO A 194 16.22 12.41 4.24
C PRO A 194 17.07 13.20 3.23
N GLN A 195 18.28 13.56 3.63
CA GLN A 195 19.25 14.13 2.69
C GLN A 195 19.70 13.06 1.70
N ILE A 196 19.59 13.34 0.40
CA ILE A 196 19.95 12.40 -0.66
C ILE A 196 20.97 13.07 -1.57
N TYR A 197 22.12 12.44 -1.68
CA TYR A 197 23.19 12.93 -2.54
C TYR A 197 22.74 12.99 -4.01
N GLY A 198 22.97 14.12 -4.67
CA GLY A 198 22.62 14.33 -6.06
C GLY A 198 21.14 14.58 -6.34
N MET A 199 20.26 14.61 -5.30
CA MET A 199 18.85 14.95 -5.49
C MET A 199 18.67 16.37 -6.00
N LYS A 200 17.89 16.51 -7.07
CA LYS A 200 17.53 17.81 -7.68
C LYS A 200 16.01 17.95 -7.72
N ILE A 201 15.51 19.07 -7.19
CA ILE A 201 14.08 19.41 -7.27
C ILE A 201 13.92 20.58 -8.25
N ASP A 202 13.33 20.30 -9.44
CA ASP A 202 12.85 21.34 -10.37
C ASP A 202 11.55 21.92 -9.79
N ASN A 203 11.68 22.98 -9.03
CA ASN A 203 10.57 23.61 -8.34
C ASN A 203 9.80 24.56 -9.27
N ARG A 204 8.60 24.15 -9.69
CA ARG A 204 7.66 24.96 -10.50
C ARG A 204 6.37 25.27 -9.76
N LEU A 205 6.36 25.11 -8.43
CA LEU A 205 5.20 25.43 -7.60
C LEU A 205 4.90 26.92 -7.59
N ILE A 206 3.62 27.24 -7.38
CA ILE A 206 3.13 28.60 -7.20
C ILE A 206 2.36 28.66 -5.87
N ALA A 207 2.65 29.68 -5.07
CA ALA A 207 1.88 29.98 -3.86
C ALA A 207 0.50 30.53 -4.23
N LYS A 208 -0.58 29.95 -3.64
CA LYS A 208 -1.96 30.38 -3.90
C LYS A 208 -2.76 30.30 -2.59
N ARG A 209 -3.48 31.38 -2.27
CA ARG A 209 -4.35 31.43 -1.09
C ARG A 209 -5.52 30.43 -1.23
N GLY A 210 -5.75 29.65 -0.18
CA GLY A 210 -6.81 28.63 -0.15
C GLY A 210 -6.51 27.37 -0.97
N ALA A 211 -5.29 27.22 -1.51
CA ALA A 211 -4.93 26.04 -2.28
C ALA A 211 -4.71 24.78 -1.41
N GLY A 212 -4.32 24.98 -0.13
CA GLY A 212 -3.87 23.86 0.69
C GLY A 212 -2.71 23.12 0.03
N ASP A 213 -2.77 21.79 -0.04
CA ASP A 213 -1.85 20.94 -0.79
C ASP A 213 -2.50 20.49 -2.09
N CYS A 214 -2.19 21.22 -3.16
CA CYS A 214 -2.52 20.91 -4.55
C CYS A 214 -1.24 20.73 -5.39
N ALA A 215 -0.18 20.25 -4.77
CA ALA A 215 1.09 19.97 -5.40
C ALA A 215 1.21 18.52 -5.83
N SER A 216 2.01 18.29 -6.85
CA SER A 216 2.38 16.95 -7.32
C SER A 216 3.86 16.92 -7.62
N PHE A 217 4.50 15.79 -7.37
CA PHE A 217 5.83 15.52 -7.86
C PHE A 217 5.74 14.60 -9.09
N VAL A 218 6.60 14.86 -10.07
CA VAL A 218 6.74 14.01 -11.26
C VAL A 218 8.21 13.65 -11.42
N GLY A 219 8.48 12.39 -11.72
CA GLY A 219 9.84 11.91 -11.97
C GLY A 219 9.88 10.46 -12.41
N GLU A 220 10.95 10.11 -13.12
CA GLU A 220 11.18 8.75 -13.62
C GLU A 220 11.85 7.88 -12.56
N PRO A 221 11.60 6.56 -12.58
CA PRO A 221 12.38 5.59 -11.80
C PRO A 221 13.88 5.72 -12.07
N TYR A 222 14.68 5.39 -11.06
CA TYR A 222 16.15 5.47 -11.08
C TYR A 222 16.72 6.87 -11.35
N SER A 223 15.88 7.92 -11.32
CA SER A 223 16.30 9.31 -11.49
C SER A 223 16.35 10.05 -10.14
N ASN A 224 17.38 10.83 -9.92
CA ASN A 224 17.47 11.74 -8.77
C ASN A 224 16.84 13.12 -9.05
N ILE A 225 16.07 13.26 -10.13
CA ILE A 225 15.38 14.50 -10.48
C ILE A 225 13.90 14.35 -10.19
N ARG A 226 13.33 15.29 -9.42
CA ARG A 226 11.89 15.41 -9.19
C ARG A 226 11.42 16.80 -9.57
N LYS A 227 10.34 16.88 -10.34
CA LYS A 227 9.71 18.13 -10.74
C LYS A 227 8.49 18.35 -9.85
N ALA A 228 8.52 19.44 -9.07
CA ALA A 228 7.39 19.84 -8.22
C ALA A 228 6.50 20.84 -8.99
N ILE A 229 5.23 20.49 -9.19
CA ILE A 229 4.25 21.27 -9.97
C ILE A 229 2.96 21.50 -9.18
N GLY A 230 2.17 22.50 -9.57
CA GLY A 230 0.88 22.82 -8.95
C GLY A 230 0.95 23.96 -7.95
N TYR A 231 0.13 23.88 -6.90
CA TYR A 231 -0.06 24.99 -5.97
C TYR A 231 0.11 24.54 -4.53
N ILE A 232 0.67 25.43 -3.69
CA ILE A 232 0.70 25.26 -2.23
C ILE A 232 0.12 26.48 -1.54
N GLU A 233 -0.28 26.33 -0.30
CA GLU A 233 -0.83 27.44 0.49
C GLU A 233 0.15 28.61 0.59
N ALA A 234 -0.36 29.82 0.36
CA ALA A 234 0.43 31.06 0.42
C ALA A 234 0.75 31.46 1.87
N ASN A 235 1.83 32.24 2.07
CA ASN A 235 2.27 32.83 3.34
C ASN A 235 2.55 31.79 4.44
N LYS A 236 3.09 30.61 4.09
CA LYS A 236 3.52 29.59 5.06
C LYS A 236 5.02 29.65 5.28
N LYS A 237 5.45 29.65 6.55
CA LYS A 237 6.87 29.54 6.92
C LYS A 237 7.43 28.16 6.59
N ASN A 238 6.67 27.11 6.90
CA ASN A 238 6.99 25.71 6.61
C ASN A 238 5.75 25.02 6.05
N PHE A 239 5.86 24.53 4.81
CA PHE A 239 4.83 23.72 4.15
C PHE A 239 5.52 22.49 3.56
N THR A 240 5.27 21.32 4.14
CA THR A 240 5.95 20.09 3.75
C THR A 240 5.07 19.25 2.85
N ILE A 241 5.63 18.82 1.71
CA ILE A 241 5.01 17.92 0.75
C ILE A 241 5.87 16.66 0.67
N LYS A 242 5.24 15.53 0.40
CA LYS A 242 5.89 14.23 0.28
C LYS A 242 6.07 13.87 -1.20
N ALA A 243 7.28 13.45 -1.56
CA ALA A 243 7.63 12.89 -2.87
C ALA A 243 8.18 11.47 -2.71
N ASP A 244 8.37 10.75 -3.82
CA ASP A 244 9.13 9.52 -3.79
C ASP A 244 10.65 9.77 -3.86
N ILE A 245 11.43 8.80 -3.42
CA ILE A 245 12.86 8.70 -3.71
C ILE A 245 13.00 7.93 -5.02
N GLY A 246 13.47 8.60 -6.07
CA GLY A 246 13.52 7.99 -7.41
C GLY A 246 14.53 6.86 -7.56
N ASN A 247 15.59 6.88 -6.76
CA ASN A 247 16.61 5.84 -6.75
C ASN A 247 16.97 5.46 -5.31
N PRO A 248 16.10 4.72 -4.61
CA PRO A 248 16.33 4.32 -3.22
C PRO A 248 17.63 3.53 -3.00
N PRO A 249 18.04 2.58 -3.88
CA PRO A 249 19.30 1.87 -3.71
C PRO A 249 20.50 2.81 -3.65
N MET A 250 20.62 3.74 -4.59
CA MET A 250 21.73 4.72 -4.60
C MET A 250 21.64 5.71 -3.43
N ALA A 251 20.43 6.07 -3.00
CA ALA A 251 20.22 6.91 -1.82
C ALA A 251 20.73 6.22 -0.54
N LEU A 252 20.44 4.92 -0.37
CA LEU A 252 20.93 4.11 0.73
C LEU A 252 22.48 4.00 0.69
N LEU A 253 23.07 3.70 -0.47
CA LEU A 253 24.53 3.62 -0.59
C LEU A 253 25.22 4.94 -0.23
N GLY A 254 24.65 6.09 -0.67
CA GLY A 254 25.16 7.40 -0.29
C GLY A 254 25.13 7.62 1.22
N ALA A 255 24.00 7.31 1.86
CA ALA A 255 23.85 7.42 3.31
C ALA A 255 24.77 6.44 4.08
N LEU A 256 24.96 5.23 3.55
CA LEU A 256 25.89 4.24 4.11
C LEU A 256 27.32 4.76 4.03
N ARG A 257 27.80 5.22 2.86
CA ARG A 257 29.15 5.77 2.69
C ARG A 257 29.42 6.92 3.66
N ASP A 258 28.48 7.85 3.79
CA ASP A 258 28.62 8.98 4.71
C ASP A 258 28.67 8.50 6.18
N THR A 259 27.95 7.44 6.52
CA THR A 259 27.99 6.83 7.86
C THR A 259 29.30 6.10 8.12
N LEU A 260 29.81 5.35 7.13
CA LEU A 260 31.12 4.69 7.21
C LEU A 260 32.23 5.72 7.44
N LEU A 261 32.24 6.81 6.67
CA LEU A 261 33.24 7.88 6.77
C LEU A 261 33.22 8.51 8.17
N ARG A 262 32.04 8.85 8.71
CA ARG A 262 31.91 9.38 10.08
C ARG A 262 32.44 8.42 11.15
N ASN A 263 32.42 7.11 10.91
CA ASN A 263 32.92 6.08 11.81
C ASN A 263 34.36 5.69 11.53
N GLY A 264 35.04 6.39 10.61
CA GLY A 264 36.47 6.19 10.31
C GLY A 264 36.76 5.08 9.30
N ILE A 265 35.74 4.61 8.56
CA ILE A 265 35.91 3.65 7.45
C ILE A 265 35.88 4.45 6.14
N THR A 266 36.99 4.43 5.39
CA THR A 266 37.12 5.17 4.12
C THR A 266 36.87 4.26 2.92
N GLN A 267 36.66 4.87 1.73
CA GLN A 267 36.47 4.16 0.47
C GLN A 267 37.15 4.92 -0.68
N SER A 268 37.77 4.19 -1.61
CA SER A 268 38.41 4.77 -2.81
C SER A 268 37.54 4.66 -4.09
N GLY A 269 36.72 3.63 -4.21
CA GLY A 269 35.88 3.37 -5.37
C GLY A 269 34.64 4.26 -5.48
N THR A 270 33.68 3.82 -6.29
CA THR A 270 32.43 4.53 -6.56
C THR A 270 31.24 3.84 -5.88
N LEU A 271 30.05 4.47 -5.99
CA LEU A 271 28.77 3.82 -5.65
C LEU A 271 28.14 3.32 -6.94
N ARG A 272 27.71 2.07 -6.99
CA ARG A 272 27.05 1.51 -8.15
C ARG A 272 25.93 0.54 -7.78
N MET A 273 25.08 0.23 -8.74
CA MET A 273 23.94 -0.68 -8.59
C MET A 273 24.02 -1.77 -9.64
N ASP A 274 23.89 -3.04 -9.22
CA ASP A 274 23.81 -4.22 -10.08
C ASP A 274 22.36 -4.71 -10.07
N VAL A 275 21.73 -4.75 -11.24
CA VAL A 275 20.33 -5.16 -11.45
C VAL A 275 20.19 -6.61 -11.89
N GLU A 276 21.26 -7.22 -12.38
CA GLU A 276 21.31 -8.62 -12.76
C GLU A 276 22.12 -9.41 -11.74
N ASP A 277 21.71 -10.65 -11.49
CA ASP A 277 22.53 -11.57 -10.71
C ASP A 277 23.72 -11.94 -11.60
N VAL A 278 24.77 -11.13 -11.50
CA VAL A 278 26.02 -11.39 -12.24
C VAL A 278 26.56 -12.71 -11.68
N PRO A 279 26.60 -13.78 -12.49
CA PRO A 279 27.20 -15.02 -12.06
C PRO A 279 28.63 -14.72 -11.63
N SER A 280 28.94 -14.90 -10.37
CA SER A 280 30.26 -14.66 -9.80
C SER A 280 31.23 -15.77 -10.21
N ILE A 281 31.39 -16.00 -11.52
CA ILE A 281 32.43 -16.91 -12.04
C ILE A 281 33.83 -16.35 -11.75
N GLU A 282 33.92 -15.02 -11.54
CA GLU A 282 35.22 -14.35 -11.38
C GLU A 282 35.56 -13.91 -9.95
N ARG A 283 34.57 -13.80 -9.02
CA ARG A 283 34.83 -13.36 -7.63
C ARG A 283 33.93 -14.06 -6.64
N ILE A 284 34.52 -14.79 -5.72
CA ILE A 284 33.80 -15.42 -4.61
C ILE A 284 33.34 -14.31 -3.67
N ARG A 285 32.04 -14.32 -3.34
CA ARG A 285 31.44 -13.38 -2.38
C ARG A 285 31.42 -14.00 -0.99
N TYR A 286 31.92 -13.28 0.00
CA TYR A 286 31.97 -13.70 1.40
C TYR A 286 30.96 -12.88 2.22
N PRO A 287 29.95 -13.50 2.84
CA PRO A 287 29.01 -12.80 3.70
C PRO A 287 29.71 -12.36 4.98
N LEU A 288 29.54 -11.10 5.36
CA LEU A 288 30.03 -10.54 6.61
C LEU A 288 28.95 -10.64 7.70
N PHE A 289 27.71 -10.27 7.36
CA PHE A 289 26.55 -10.43 8.23
C PHE A 289 25.24 -10.35 7.42
N ILE A 290 24.15 -10.79 8.06
CA ILE A 290 22.80 -10.71 7.52
C ILE A 290 21.98 -9.79 8.43
N TYR A 291 21.31 -8.84 7.82
CA TYR A 291 20.29 -8.00 8.47
C TYR A 291 18.92 -8.56 8.17
N TYR A 292 18.12 -8.81 9.20
CA TYR A 292 16.75 -9.32 9.11
C TYR A 292 15.76 -8.19 9.35
N SER A 293 14.72 -8.14 8.54
CA SER A 293 13.57 -7.26 8.79
C SER A 293 12.81 -7.69 10.05
N MET A 294 11.81 -6.90 10.44
CA MET A 294 10.74 -7.40 11.32
C MET A 294 10.01 -8.58 10.67
N LYS A 295 9.30 -9.38 11.48
CA LYS A 295 8.52 -10.52 10.99
C LYS A 295 7.35 -10.07 10.11
N LEU A 296 6.94 -10.95 9.19
CA LEU A 296 5.84 -10.68 8.25
C LEU A 296 4.53 -10.24 8.91
N PRO A 297 4.06 -10.77 10.05
CA PRO A 297 2.88 -10.28 10.74
C PRO A 297 2.87 -8.78 11.01
N ASP A 298 4.00 -8.25 11.47
CA ASP A 298 4.13 -6.82 11.76
C ASP A 298 4.15 -5.98 10.48
N ILE A 299 4.78 -6.48 9.42
CA ILE A 299 4.78 -5.83 8.09
C ILE A 299 3.37 -5.81 7.50
N VAL A 300 2.63 -6.91 7.62
CA VAL A 300 1.22 -7.03 7.21
C VAL A 300 0.34 -6.05 7.99
N LYS A 301 0.55 -5.96 9.30
CA LYS A 301 -0.17 -5.00 10.16
C LYS A 301 0.10 -3.56 9.73
N LEU A 302 1.36 -3.17 9.51
CA LEU A 302 1.71 -1.84 8.99
C LEU A 302 1.04 -1.57 7.63
N THR A 303 1.05 -2.57 6.73
CA THR A 303 0.44 -2.48 5.40
C THR A 303 -1.06 -2.20 5.47
N ASN A 304 -1.80 -2.97 6.26
CA ASN A 304 -3.25 -2.84 6.38
C ASN A 304 -3.66 -1.61 7.19
N TYR A 305 -2.97 -1.33 8.29
CA TYR A 305 -3.28 -0.22 9.21
C TYR A 305 -3.05 1.15 8.56
N HIS A 306 -1.92 1.35 7.88
CA HIS A 306 -1.56 2.60 7.21
C HIS A 306 -1.99 2.66 5.75
N SER A 307 -2.45 1.53 5.19
CA SER A 307 -2.77 1.41 3.76
C SER A 307 -1.58 1.77 2.86
N ASN A 308 -0.37 1.37 3.25
CA ASN A 308 0.86 1.74 2.56
C ASN A 308 1.00 0.98 1.23
N ASN A 309 1.08 1.70 0.11
CA ASN A 309 1.16 1.10 -1.22
C ASN A 309 2.52 0.46 -1.45
N MET A 310 3.61 1.16 -1.12
CA MET A 310 4.98 0.70 -1.35
C MET A 310 5.25 -0.63 -0.64
N ILE A 311 4.83 -0.77 0.64
CA ILE A 311 5.01 -2.02 1.39
C ILE A 311 4.17 -3.14 0.75
N ALA A 312 2.92 -2.86 0.37
CA ALA A 312 2.05 -3.84 -0.29
C ALA A 312 2.65 -4.35 -1.61
N GLU A 313 3.20 -3.44 -2.43
CA GLU A 313 3.83 -3.80 -3.71
C GLU A 313 5.11 -4.62 -3.52
N HIS A 314 5.92 -4.33 -2.50
CA HIS A 314 7.11 -5.16 -2.18
C HIS A 314 6.71 -6.58 -1.80
N ILE A 315 5.73 -6.73 -0.91
CA ILE A 315 5.17 -8.04 -0.55
C ILE A 315 4.65 -8.75 -1.81
N PHE A 316 3.85 -8.06 -2.61
CA PHE A 316 3.25 -8.61 -3.82
C PHE A 316 4.30 -9.09 -4.82
N LYS A 317 5.28 -8.23 -5.14
CA LYS A 317 6.36 -8.57 -6.06
C LYS A 317 7.24 -9.71 -5.51
N TYR A 318 7.47 -9.76 -4.19
CA TYR A 318 8.23 -10.83 -3.54
C TYR A 318 7.57 -12.21 -3.69
N LEU A 319 6.24 -12.27 -3.71
CA LEU A 319 5.51 -13.54 -3.91
C LEU A 319 5.91 -14.24 -5.21
N SER A 320 6.28 -13.50 -6.26
CA SER A 320 6.69 -14.09 -7.53
C SER A 320 7.96 -14.94 -7.44
N LEU A 321 8.77 -14.80 -6.38
CA LEU A 321 9.95 -15.64 -6.15
C LEU A 321 9.60 -17.11 -5.90
N GLN A 322 8.33 -17.45 -5.72
CA GLN A 322 7.86 -18.83 -5.73
C GLN A 322 7.96 -19.49 -7.13
N LYS A 323 8.02 -18.68 -8.20
CA LYS A 323 8.07 -19.13 -9.60
C LYS A 323 9.32 -18.66 -10.36
N ALA A 324 9.81 -17.47 -10.04
CA ALA A 324 10.86 -16.78 -10.76
C ALA A 324 12.14 -16.63 -9.93
N LYS A 325 13.30 -16.58 -10.59
CA LYS A 325 14.58 -16.26 -9.94
C LYS A 325 14.67 -14.79 -9.52
N GLN A 326 14.04 -13.89 -10.28
CA GLN A 326 13.90 -12.48 -9.99
C GLN A 326 12.42 -12.12 -9.84
N GLY A 327 12.07 -11.43 -8.76
CA GLY A 327 10.70 -11.04 -8.50
C GLY A 327 10.20 -10.04 -9.54
N ASN A 328 8.99 -10.28 -10.05
CA ASN A 328 8.34 -9.45 -11.05
C ASN A 328 6.83 -9.44 -10.86
N PHE A 329 6.14 -8.42 -11.39
CA PHE A 329 4.69 -8.27 -11.20
C PHE A 329 3.87 -9.32 -11.95
N LYS A 330 4.32 -9.78 -13.12
CA LYS A 330 3.59 -10.77 -13.92
C LYS A 330 3.45 -12.08 -13.15
N ASP A 331 4.56 -12.63 -12.70
CA ASP A 331 4.55 -13.90 -11.96
C ASP A 331 3.88 -13.75 -10.59
N ALA A 332 3.94 -12.55 -9.97
CA ALA A 332 3.21 -12.28 -8.73
C ALA A 332 1.68 -12.42 -8.90
N ILE A 333 1.14 -11.90 -10.01
CA ILE A 333 -0.28 -12.06 -10.36
C ILE A 333 -0.64 -13.54 -10.51
N GLU A 334 0.20 -14.30 -11.20
CA GLU A 334 0.00 -15.74 -11.40
C GLU A 334 0.02 -16.50 -10.08
N VAL A 335 1.02 -16.26 -9.22
CA VAL A 335 1.13 -16.89 -7.89
C VAL A 335 -0.12 -16.63 -7.04
N VAL A 336 -0.60 -15.38 -7.00
CA VAL A 336 -1.81 -15.03 -6.25
C VAL A 336 -3.03 -15.76 -6.80
N LYS A 337 -3.23 -15.77 -8.13
CA LYS A 337 -4.38 -16.44 -8.75
C LYS A 337 -4.34 -17.95 -8.54
N GLU A 338 -3.20 -18.59 -8.75
CA GLU A 338 -3.03 -20.03 -8.55
C GLU A 338 -3.25 -20.43 -7.09
N TYR A 339 -2.73 -19.63 -6.15
CA TYR A 339 -2.93 -19.90 -4.73
C TYR A 339 -4.43 -19.94 -4.39
N TRP A 340 -5.18 -18.89 -4.72
CA TRP A 340 -6.61 -18.81 -4.38
C TRP A 340 -7.46 -19.79 -5.18
N TYR A 341 -7.09 -20.09 -6.43
CA TYR A 341 -7.70 -21.18 -7.19
C TYR A 341 -7.53 -22.54 -6.48
N SER A 342 -6.33 -22.83 -5.97
CA SER A 342 -6.07 -24.07 -5.21
C SER A 342 -6.89 -24.18 -3.91
N LYS A 343 -7.40 -23.04 -3.41
CA LYS A 343 -8.32 -23.00 -2.26
C LYS A 343 -9.81 -23.04 -2.65
N GLY A 344 -10.11 -23.26 -3.93
CA GLY A 344 -11.46 -23.38 -4.45
C GLY A 344 -12.18 -22.05 -4.68
N LEU A 345 -11.45 -20.92 -4.76
CA LEU A 345 -12.03 -19.62 -5.09
C LEU A 345 -12.09 -19.43 -6.63
N ASP A 346 -13.16 -18.78 -7.09
CA ASP A 346 -13.33 -18.45 -8.51
C ASP A 346 -12.47 -17.23 -8.91
N VAL A 347 -11.24 -17.53 -9.37
CA VAL A 347 -10.29 -16.50 -9.81
C VAL A 347 -10.64 -15.83 -11.14
N SER A 348 -11.68 -16.30 -11.86
CA SER A 348 -12.21 -15.60 -13.02
C SER A 348 -12.83 -14.24 -12.64
N LYS A 349 -13.14 -14.06 -11.36
CA LYS A 349 -13.66 -12.82 -10.76
C LYS A 349 -12.55 -11.98 -10.09
N LEU A 350 -11.28 -12.22 -10.44
CA LEU A 350 -10.11 -11.54 -9.89
C LEU A 350 -9.20 -11.04 -11.01
N ASP A 351 -9.34 -9.77 -11.40
CA ASP A 351 -8.42 -9.07 -12.29
C ASP A 351 -7.58 -8.09 -11.46
N ILE A 352 -6.31 -8.45 -11.27
CA ILE A 352 -5.33 -7.63 -10.53
C ILE A 352 -4.09 -7.38 -11.38
N TYR A 353 -3.53 -6.20 -11.24
CA TYR A 353 -2.32 -5.74 -11.93
C TYR A 353 -1.28 -5.19 -10.94
N ASP A 354 -1.70 -4.90 -9.70
CA ASP A 354 -0.84 -4.48 -8.61
C ASP A 354 -1.31 -5.08 -7.28
N GLY A 355 -0.46 -5.03 -6.27
CA GLY A 355 -0.75 -5.54 -4.93
C GLY A 355 -1.39 -4.52 -3.99
N SER A 356 -1.38 -3.24 -4.34
CA SER A 356 -1.86 -2.15 -3.48
C SER A 356 -3.27 -1.67 -3.79
N GLY A 357 -3.73 -1.89 -5.01
CA GLY A 357 -4.98 -1.34 -5.51
C GLY A 357 -4.88 0.13 -5.93
N LEU A 358 -3.69 0.59 -6.31
CA LEU A 358 -3.52 1.95 -6.81
C LEU A 358 -3.98 2.07 -8.27
N THR A 359 -3.75 1.04 -9.10
CA THR A 359 -4.27 1.04 -10.47
C THR A 359 -5.80 0.96 -10.50
N LYS A 360 -6.41 1.72 -11.39
CA LYS A 360 -7.86 1.67 -11.64
C LYS A 360 -8.29 0.43 -12.43
N ASP A 361 -7.31 -0.27 -13.01
CA ASP A 361 -7.54 -1.47 -13.83
C ASP A 361 -7.84 -2.70 -12.97
N ASN A 362 -7.42 -2.71 -11.70
CA ASN A 362 -7.83 -3.77 -10.79
C ASN A 362 -9.34 -3.84 -10.69
N LYS A 363 -9.91 -5.02 -10.88
CA LYS A 363 -11.32 -5.30 -10.70
C LYS A 363 -11.51 -6.70 -10.12
N PHE A 364 -12.34 -6.79 -9.11
CA PHE A 364 -12.79 -8.08 -8.60
C PHE A 364 -14.18 -7.97 -8.00
N SER A 365 -14.80 -9.14 -7.79
CA SER A 365 -16.12 -9.21 -7.18
C SER A 365 -16.04 -9.15 -5.65
N ALA A 366 -17.06 -8.57 -5.03
CA ALA A 366 -17.19 -8.61 -3.57
C ALA A 366 -17.32 -10.05 -3.06
N GLU A 367 -17.93 -10.93 -3.85
CA GLU A 367 -18.06 -12.35 -3.51
C GLU A 367 -16.70 -13.04 -3.44
N PHE A 368 -15.79 -12.81 -4.41
CA PHE A 368 -14.44 -13.35 -4.34
C PHE A 368 -13.73 -12.94 -3.05
N LEU A 369 -13.75 -11.65 -2.74
CA LEU A 369 -13.08 -11.14 -1.54
C LEU A 369 -13.74 -11.66 -0.26
N ASN A 370 -15.08 -11.78 -0.22
CA ASN A 370 -15.81 -12.31 0.92
C ASN A 370 -15.46 -13.79 1.17
N ARG A 371 -15.39 -14.63 0.12
CA ARG A 371 -14.95 -16.03 0.22
C ARG A 371 -13.52 -16.14 0.74
N MET A 372 -12.62 -15.25 0.29
CA MET A 372 -11.26 -15.17 0.82
C MET A 372 -11.27 -14.81 2.33
N LEU A 373 -12.07 -13.82 2.75
CA LEU A 373 -12.20 -13.45 4.16
C LEU A 373 -12.74 -14.62 5.01
N ILE A 374 -13.73 -15.37 4.49
CA ILE A 374 -14.26 -16.57 5.16
C ILE A 374 -13.17 -17.62 5.31
N TYR A 375 -12.39 -17.88 4.24
CA TYR A 375 -11.25 -18.81 4.30
C TYR A 375 -10.25 -18.38 5.38
N MET A 376 -9.84 -17.11 5.38
CA MET A 376 -8.90 -16.57 6.37
C MET A 376 -9.42 -16.69 7.81
N ALA A 377 -10.72 -16.53 8.02
CA ALA A 377 -11.32 -16.62 9.36
C ALA A 377 -11.53 -18.05 9.88
N LYS A 378 -11.81 -19.01 8.98
CA LYS A 378 -12.27 -20.36 9.36
C LYS A 378 -11.26 -21.47 9.08
N THR A 379 -10.38 -21.29 8.10
CA THR A 379 -9.52 -22.35 7.58
C THR A 379 -8.03 -22.06 7.74
N SER A 380 -7.67 -20.78 7.61
CA SER A 380 -6.26 -20.36 7.68
C SER A 380 -5.67 -20.55 9.08
N LYS A 381 -4.47 -21.10 9.14
CA LYS A 381 -3.66 -21.11 10.38
C LYS A 381 -3.18 -19.73 10.81
N HIS A 382 -3.29 -18.73 9.93
CA HIS A 382 -2.91 -17.33 10.14
C HIS A 382 -4.11 -16.43 10.45
N SER A 383 -5.26 -17.02 10.85
CA SER A 383 -6.51 -16.33 11.13
C SER A 383 -6.33 -15.14 12.08
N ASP A 384 -5.69 -15.37 13.23
CA ASP A 384 -5.49 -14.34 14.24
C ASP A 384 -4.52 -13.25 13.78
N THR A 385 -3.43 -13.63 13.11
CA THR A 385 -2.47 -12.71 12.52
C THR A 385 -3.14 -11.78 11.52
N PHE A 386 -3.92 -12.35 10.59
CA PHE A 386 -4.63 -11.56 9.58
C PHE A 386 -5.69 -10.66 10.20
N PHE A 387 -6.52 -11.18 11.11
CA PHE A 387 -7.55 -10.42 11.81
C PHE A 387 -6.96 -9.23 12.58
N ASN A 388 -5.91 -9.47 13.36
CA ASN A 388 -5.24 -8.44 14.19
C ASN A 388 -4.44 -7.42 13.37
N SER A 389 -4.24 -7.66 12.08
CA SER A 389 -3.62 -6.70 11.16
C SER A 389 -4.57 -5.58 10.72
N LEU A 390 -5.88 -5.76 10.90
CA LEU A 390 -6.89 -4.82 10.42
C LEU A 390 -7.08 -3.65 11.38
N PRO A 391 -7.22 -2.41 10.88
CA PRO A 391 -7.57 -1.28 11.71
C PRO A 391 -9.02 -1.35 12.16
N VAL A 392 -9.32 -0.74 13.32
CA VAL A 392 -10.61 -0.81 14.00
C VAL A 392 -11.42 0.45 13.73
N ALA A 393 -12.63 0.29 13.20
CA ALA A 393 -13.54 1.39 12.87
C ALA A 393 -13.93 2.19 14.11
N GLY A 394 -13.92 3.51 13.98
CA GLY A 394 -14.16 4.44 15.08
C GLY A 394 -12.97 4.64 16.02
N VAL A 395 -11.88 3.85 15.87
CA VAL A 395 -10.75 3.81 16.82
C VAL A 395 -9.41 4.11 16.14
N SER A 396 -9.06 3.40 15.05
CA SER A 396 -7.67 3.37 14.60
C SER A 396 -7.49 3.37 13.09
N GLY A 397 -6.26 3.63 12.64
CA GLY A 397 -5.83 3.56 11.25
C GLY A 397 -6.66 4.40 10.29
N THR A 398 -6.84 3.90 9.08
CA THR A 398 -7.57 4.60 8.01
C THR A 398 -9.09 4.63 8.21
N VAL A 399 -9.62 3.86 9.16
CA VAL A 399 -11.05 3.77 9.49
C VAL A 399 -11.42 4.40 10.83
N ARG A 400 -10.51 5.17 11.47
CA ARG A 400 -10.74 5.80 12.78
C ARG A 400 -11.97 6.72 12.86
N ASN A 401 -12.45 7.21 11.73
CA ASN A 401 -13.66 8.05 11.65
C ASN A 401 -14.88 7.30 11.09
N LEU A 402 -14.72 6.05 10.64
CA LEU A 402 -15.80 5.20 10.12
C LEU A 402 -16.60 4.62 11.29
N LEU A 403 -17.93 4.62 11.20
CA LEU A 403 -18.84 4.08 12.23
C LEU A 403 -18.60 4.66 13.62
N ARG A 404 -17.94 5.81 13.73
CA ARG A 404 -17.68 6.49 15.01
C ARG A 404 -19.00 6.94 15.62
N ASN A 405 -19.14 6.74 16.93
CA ASN A 405 -20.38 7.03 17.70
C ASN A 405 -21.60 6.18 17.25
N THR A 406 -21.37 4.98 16.70
CA THR A 406 -22.42 4.00 16.42
C THR A 406 -22.26 2.75 17.28
N SER A 407 -23.22 1.82 17.25
CA SER A 407 -23.14 0.53 17.96
C SER A 407 -22.00 -0.37 17.48
N LEU A 408 -21.43 -0.11 16.28
CA LEU A 408 -20.32 -0.84 15.69
C LEU A 408 -18.96 -0.15 15.88
N SER A 409 -18.89 1.00 16.57
CA SER A 409 -17.63 1.64 16.94
C SER A 409 -16.80 0.71 17.82
N GLY A 410 -15.54 0.43 17.44
CA GLY A 410 -14.68 -0.52 18.16
C GLY A 410 -14.96 -2.00 17.86
N LYS A 411 -15.99 -2.32 17.04
CA LYS A 411 -16.44 -3.68 16.76
C LYS A 411 -16.26 -4.10 15.29
N ALA A 412 -15.82 -3.21 14.41
CA ALA A 412 -15.62 -3.50 13.00
C ALA A 412 -14.13 -3.35 12.64
N TYR A 413 -13.53 -4.44 12.17
CA TYR A 413 -12.11 -4.58 11.79
C TYR A 413 -12.03 -4.53 10.28
N LEU A 414 -11.76 -3.36 9.71
CA LEU A 414 -12.00 -3.11 8.29
C LEU A 414 -10.82 -2.46 7.60
N LYS A 415 -10.45 -2.97 6.44
CA LYS A 415 -9.60 -2.28 5.48
C LYS A 415 -10.43 -1.32 4.64
N SER A 416 -9.97 -0.07 4.47
CA SER A 416 -10.55 0.90 3.56
C SER A 416 -9.89 0.87 2.18
N GLY A 417 -10.66 1.16 1.14
CA GLY A 417 -10.20 1.44 -0.21
C GLY A 417 -10.83 2.73 -0.72
N SER A 418 -10.02 3.67 -1.22
CA SER A 418 -10.54 4.97 -1.64
C SER A 418 -9.69 5.57 -2.76
N MET A 419 -10.36 5.99 -3.83
CA MET A 419 -9.82 6.81 -4.91
C MET A 419 -10.91 7.68 -5.52
N SER A 420 -10.63 8.46 -6.55
CA SER A 420 -11.64 9.29 -7.21
C SER A 420 -12.82 8.44 -7.69
N GLY A 421 -14.02 8.72 -7.21
CA GLY A 421 -15.25 7.98 -7.55
C GLY A 421 -15.38 6.58 -6.93
N VAL A 422 -14.45 6.16 -6.06
CA VAL A 422 -14.44 4.82 -5.43
C VAL A 422 -14.33 4.92 -3.92
N GLN A 423 -15.18 4.18 -3.20
CA GLN A 423 -15.11 4.00 -1.75
C GLN A 423 -15.49 2.57 -1.39
N CYS A 424 -14.58 1.85 -0.76
CA CYS A 424 -14.72 0.43 -0.41
C CYS A 424 -14.31 0.17 1.03
N TYR A 425 -14.91 -0.85 1.64
CA TYR A 425 -14.51 -1.39 2.94
C TYR A 425 -14.67 -2.90 2.94
N ALA A 426 -13.73 -3.62 3.54
CA ALA A 426 -13.80 -5.07 3.66
C ALA A 426 -13.10 -5.56 4.92
N GLY A 427 -13.58 -6.63 5.51
CA GLY A 427 -13.04 -7.26 6.72
C GLY A 427 -14.13 -7.90 7.56
N TYR A 428 -14.08 -7.67 8.87
CA TYR A 428 -14.93 -8.37 9.84
C TYR A 428 -15.66 -7.42 10.77
N ILE A 429 -16.87 -7.83 11.16
CA ILE A 429 -17.65 -7.18 12.23
C ILE A 429 -17.81 -8.22 13.35
N VAL A 430 -17.53 -7.80 14.60
CA VAL A 430 -17.67 -8.62 15.80
C VAL A 430 -18.70 -7.96 16.71
N ARG A 431 -19.82 -8.64 16.97
CA ARG A 431 -20.89 -8.14 17.84
C ARG A 431 -21.49 -9.30 18.63
N ASP A 432 -21.59 -9.11 19.93
CA ASP A 432 -22.23 -10.06 20.87
C ASP A 432 -21.77 -11.53 20.67
N SER A 433 -20.43 -11.71 20.54
CA SER A 433 -19.74 -12.98 20.28
C SER A 433 -19.89 -13.53 18.85
N LYS A 434 -20.77 -12.98 18.03
CA LYS A 434 -20.90 -13.33 16.61
C LYS A 434 -19.89 -12.59 15.76
N LYS A 435 -19.42 -13.23 14.70
CA LYS A 435 -18.45 -12.68 13.76
C LYS A 435 -18.97 -12.77 12.33
N TYR A 436 -18.96 -11.64 11.65
CA TYR A 436 -19.44 -11.52 10.27
C TYR A 436 -18.29 -11.10 9.37
N SER A 437 -18.21 -11.66 8.16
CA SER A 437 -17.42 -11.09 7.08
C SER A 437 -18.26 -10.08 6.32
N MET A 438 -17.61 -9.00 5.83
CA MET A 438 -18.27 -7.94 5.09
C MET A 438 -17.37 -7.40 3.98
N VAL A 439 -17.96 -7.20 2.80
CA VAL A 439 -17.36 -6.45 1.69
C VAL A 439 -18.37 -5.46 1.15
N VAL A 440 -18.06 -4.18 1.13
CA VAL A 440 -18.84 -3.14 0.45
C VAL A 440 -17.95 -2.39 -0.53
N MET A 441 -18.44 -2.27 -1.77
CA MET A 441 -17.75 -1.57 -2.85
C MET A 441 -18.72 -0.61 -3.54
N VAL A 442 -18.38 0.68 -3.52
CA VAL A 442 -19.13 1.75 -4.18
C VAL A 442 -18.23 2.37 -5.23
N ASN A 443 -18.66 2.29 -6.50
CA ASN A 443 -17.93 2.86 -7.64
C ASN A 443 -18.78 3.93 -8.34
N ASP A 444 -18.10 4.79 -9.08
CA ASP A 444 -18.68 5.83 -9.92
C ASP A 444 -19.60 6.82 -9.15
N PHE A 445 -19.37 6.97 -7.84
CA PHE A 445 -20.10 7.96 -7.08
C PHE A 445 -19.71 9.39 -7.49
N ARG A 446 -20.70 10.26 -7.58
CA ARG A 446 -20.53 11.69 -7.87
C ARG A 446 -20.77 12.51 -6.59
N GLY A 447 -20.07 13.61 -6.45
CA GLY A 447 -20.27 14.54 -5.34
C GLY A 447 -19.39 14.27 -4.12
N ASN A 448 -19.92 14.52 -2.92
CA ASN A 448 -19.14 14.56 -1.70
C ASN A 448 -18.91 13.15 -1.12
N ARG A 449 -17.64 12.76 -1.01
CA ARG A 449 -17.21 11.47 -0.41
C ARG A 449 -17.76 11.28 1.01
N HIS A 450 -17.80 12.32 1.82
CA HIS A 450 -18.29 12.22 3.20
C HIS A 450 -19.74 11.74 3.23
N LYS A 451 -20.61 12.29 2.35
CA LYS A 451 -22.01 11.84 2.21
C LYS A 451 -22.10 10.38 1.75
N THR A 452 -21.18 9.94 0.87
CA THR A 452 -21.11 8.54 0.43
C THR A 452 -20.73 7.62 1.60
N VAL A 453 -19.74 7.99 2.40
CA VAL A 453 -19.36 7.23 3.60
C VAL A 453 -20.52 7.13 4.57
N GLN A 454 -21.21 8.22 4.88
CA GLN A 454 -22.39 8.21 5.77
C GLN A 454 -23.51 7.28 5.28
N LYS A 455 -23.73 7.18 3.96
CA LYS A 455 -24.69 6.23 3.41
C LYS A 455 -24.23 4.78 3.57
N ILE A 456 -22.94 4.50 3.35
CA ILE A 456 -22.36 3.19 3.58
C ILE A 456 -22.52 2.79 5.05
N GLU A 457 -22.22 3.68 5.99
CA GLU A 457 -22.39 3.44 7.43
C GLU A 457 -23.83 3.08 7.80
N LYS A 458 -24.80 3.87 7.30
CA LYS A 458 -26.23 3.59 7.52
C LYS A 458 -26.64 2.23 6.96
N MET A 459 -26.14 1.88 5.79
CA MET A 459 -26.44 0.59 5.14
C MET A 459 -25.87 -0.59 5.97
N ILE A 460 -24.62 -0.51 6.41
CA ILE A 460 -23.99 -1.54 7.23
C ILE A 460 -24.78 -1.74 8.55
N LEU A 461 -25.11 -0.65 9.23
CA LEU A 461 -25.86 -0.68 10.47
C LEU A 461 -27.28 -1.28 10.28
N HIS A 462 -27.93 -0.92 9.20
CA HIS A 462 -29.27 -1.42 8.87
C HIS A 462 -29.27 -2.93 8.66
N GLU A 463 -28.37 -3.44 7.81
CA GLU A 463 -28.31 -4.86 7.46
C GLU A 463 -27.97 -5.73 8.68
N ILE A 464 -27.00 -5.33 9.51
CA ILE A 464 -26.64 -6.05 10.74
C ILE A 464 -27.81 -6.07 11.71
N ASN A 465 -28.45 -4.92 11.97
CA ASN A 465 -29.55 -4.85 12.93
C ASN A 465 -30.78 -5.65 12.46
N GLN A 466 -31.06 -5.67 11.16
CA GLN A 466 -32.16 -6.49 10.61
C GLN A 466 -31.89 -7.99 10.77
N TYR A 467 -30.67 -8.45 10.48
CA TYR A 467 -30.31 -9.86 10.60
C TYR A 467 -30.38 -10.36 12.06
N GLU A 468 -29.97 -9.55 13.02
CA GLU A 468 -29.98 -9.94 14.43
C GLU A 468 -31.35 -9.87 15.10
N GLN A 469 -32.35 -9.28 14.46
CA GLN A 469 -33.75 -9.24 14.93
C GLN A 469 -34.57 -10.46 14.47
N GLN A 470 -34.06 -11.23 13.52
CA GLN A 470 -34.65 -12.47 13.02
C GLN A 470 -34.20 -13.68 13.86
#